data_f772b8b49b864d099dbdc91d6e494409
#
_entry.id   f772b8b49b864d099dbdc91d6e494409
#
_cell.length_a   1.000
_cell.length_b   1.000
_cell.length_c   1.000
_cell.angle_alpha   90.00
_cell.angle_beta   90.00
_cell.angle_gamma   90.00
#
_symmetry.space_group_name_H-M   'P 1'
#
loop_
_entity.id
_entity.type
_entity.pdbx_description
1 polymer ?
#
loop_
_entity_poly.entity_id
_entity_poly.type
_entity_poly.pdbx_seq_one_letter_code
_entity_poly.pdbx_strand_id
1 'polypeptide(L)'
;PVNVQPLSFGTVTTTAAMGDTTAFPLPKIRNYETAFSSSYFVSQLDNALLNQTYQLFTGAGAVFYNPGLNGFFKLGIRDVMEDYRISGGFRLSGDLNSNEYFLNYENLKYRLDKQVTFYRQAIEFDFDPFYGSKLHSHEVRGHLKWPFSDVSSLRGSLAYRNDRFVLLSTDYPSLRFPNEYLHWATSRMEFVFDNTIPLGANLYNGTRLKLFGEYYRQVNKEVSGLAILGTDIRYYKRVHREIVWANRFAAGTSFGQEKLIFY
;
A
#
# COMPACT_ATOMS: atom_id res chain seq x y z
N PRO A 1 30.44 -36.50 -31.34
CA PRO A 1 31.22 -35.69 -30.42
C PRO A 1 31.41 -34.32 -31.02
N VAL A 2 30.76 -33.30 -30.41
CA VAL A 2 30.88 -31.92 -30.82
C VAL A 2 32.17 -31.36 -30.21
N ASN A 3 33.12 -31.03 -31.07
CA ASN A 3 34.39 -30.46 -30.68
C ASN A 3 34.18 -28.99 -30.32
N VAL A 4 34.02 -28.68 -29.02
CA VAL A 4 33.94 -27.32 -28.52
C VAL A 4 35.35 -26.78 -28.32
N GLN A 5 35.80 -25.95 -29.27
CA GLN A 5 37.05 -25.22 -29.08
C GLN A 5 36.88 -24.17 -27.98
N PRO A 6 37.82 -24.04 -27.04
CA PRO A 6 37.79 -23.01 -26.05
C PRO A 6 38.00 -21.64 -26.71
N LEU A 7 37.10 -20.68 -26.43
CA LEU A 7 37.28 -19.29 -26.81
C LEU A 7 38.55 -18.74 -26.11
N SER A 8 39.62 -18.54 -26.87
CA SER A 8 40.78 -17.79 -26.38
C SER A 8 40.44 -16.34 -26.35
N PHE A 9 40.28 -15.79 -25.16
CA PHE A 9 40.24 -14.35 -24.97
C PHE A 9 41.63 -13.82 -25.31
N GLY A 10 41.76 -13.12 -26.45
CA GLY A 10 42.97 -12.43 -26.83
C GLY A 10 43.37 -11.44 -25.75
N THR A 11 44.60 -11.55 -25.31
CA THR A 11 45.20 -10.53 -24.41
C THR A 11 45.14 -9.20 -25.14
N VAL A 12 44.30 -8.29 -24.67
CA VAL A 12 44.30 -6.91 -25.16
C VAL A 12 45.56 -6.25 -24.63
N THR A 13 46.60 -6.29 -25.47
CA THR A 13 47.79 -5.43 -25.24
C THR A 13 47.35 -4.00 -25.50
N THR A 14 47.02 -3.27 -24.42
CA THR A 14 46.90 -1.81 -24.47
C THR A 14 48.27 -1.23 -24.76
N THR A 15 48.59 -1.09 -26.03
CA THR A 15 49.61 -0.15 -26.45
C THR A 15 49.05 1.24 -26.14
N ALA A 16 49.53 1.84 -25.07
CA ALA A 16 49.26 3.24 -24.77
C ALA A 16 49.82 4.07 -25.92
N ALA A 17 49.04 4.36 -26.92
CA ALA A 17 49.27 5.42 -27.86
C ALA A 17 49.17 6.72 -27.04
N MET A 18 50.30 7.27 -26.63
CA MET A 18 50.42 8.67 -26.23
C MET A 18 50.10 9.50 -27.47
N GLY A 19 48.88 9.87 -27.63
CA GLY A 19 48.47 10.73 -28.73
C GLY A 19 47.02 11.11 -28.55
N ASP A 20 46.81 12.38 -28.32
CA ASP A 20 45.54 13.08 -28.30
C ASP A 20 44.64 12.81 -27.06
N THR A 21 45.03 13.45 -25.97
CA THR A 21 44.07 13.85 -24.94
C THR A 21 43.20 14.98 -25.50
N THR A 22 42.37 14.68 -26.49
CA THR A 22 41.18 15.51 -26.74
C THR A 22 40.32 15.39 -25.49
N ALA A 23 40.48 16.39 -24.61
CA ALA A 23 39.65 16.51 -23.44
C ALA A 23 38.20 16.47 -23.90
N PHE A 24 37.50 15.31 -23.65
CA PHE A 24 36.09 15.21 -23.96
C PHE A 24 35.37 16.31 -23.17
N PRO A 25 34.80 17.32 -23.84
CA PRO A 25 34.14 18.40 -23.14
C PRO A 25 32.91 17.78 -22.43
N LEU A 26 33.02 17.67 -21.10
CA LEU A 26 31.88 17.24 -20.31
C LEU A 26 30.72 18.20 -20.60
N PRO A 27 29.53 17.67 -20.92
CA PRO A 27 28.36 18.50 -21.14
C PRO A 27 28.10 19.33 -19.86
N LYS A 28 27.74 20.60 -20.06
CA LYS A 28 27.34 21.44 -18.93
C LYS A 28 26.19 20.78 -18.17
N ILE A 29 26.36 20.63 -16.86
CA ILE A 29 25.30 20.17 -15.97
C ILE A 29 24.16 21.19 -16.11
N ARG A 30 23.02 20.72 -16.59
CA ARG A 30 21.76 21.49 -16.64
C ARG A 30 20.86 21.02 -15.52
N ASN A 31 20.15 21.96 -14.92
CA ASN A 31 19.09 21.59 -14.00
C ASN A 31 18.04 20.79 -14.76
N TYR A 32 17.65 19.66 -14.19
CA TYR A 32 16.59 18.85 -14.72
C TYR A 32 15.25 19.56 -14.49
N GLU A 33 14.51 19.77 -15.56
CA GLU A 33 13.14 20.25 -15.49
C GLU A 33 12.21 19.05 -15.32
N THR A 34 11.39 19.09 -14.27
CA THR A 34 10.43 18.02 -13.97
C THR A 34 9.35 17.99 -15.03
N ALA A 35 9.31 16.95 -15.82
CA ALA A 35 8.31 16.73 -16.85
C ALA A 35 7.49 15.48 -16.53
N PHE A 36 6.17 15.63 -16.43
CA PHE A 36 5.25 14.54 -16.11
C PHE A 36 4.67 13.91 -17.38
N SER A 37 4.60 12.59 -17.39
CA SER A 37 3.94 11.80 -18.43
C SER A 37 2.91 10.88 -17.79
N SER A 38 1.85 10.54 -18.56
CA SER A 38 0.89 9.54 -18.11
C SER A 38 1.56 8.17 -18.01
N SER A 39 1.43 7.53 -16.86
CA SER A 39 1.98 6.20 -16.62
C SER A 39 0.97 5.12 -16.95
N TYR A 40 -0.26 5.33 -16.53
CA TYR A 40 -1.36 4.40 -16.79
C TYR A 40 -2.70 5.11 -16.63
N PHE A 41 -3.68 4.61 -17.36
CA PHE A 41 -5.09 4.88 -17.16
C PHE A 41 -5.83 3.55 -17.07
N VAL A 42 -6.60 3.37 -16.01
CA VAL A 42 -7.44 2.18 -15.80
C VAL A 42 -8.87 2.64 -15.66
N SER A 43 -9.76 2.10 -16.48
CA SER A 43 -11.19 2.18 -16.29
C SER A 43 -11.75 0.77 -16.23
N GLN A 44 -12.54 0.49 -15.24
CA GLN A 44 -13.04 -0.84 -14.98
C GLN A 44 -14.45 -0.76 -14.39
N LEU A 45 -15.31 -1.67 -14.82
CA LEU A 45 -16.55 -1.99 -14.12
C LEU A 45 -16.24 -3.17 -13.21
N ASP A 46 -16.26 -2.96 -11.92
CA ASP A 46 -15.82 -3.98 -10.95
C ASP A 46 -16.72 -4.02 -9.72
N ASN A 47 -16.80 -5.21 -9.15
CA ASN A 47 -17.48 -5.46 -7.88
C ASN A 47 -16.52 -5.48 -6.69
N ALA A 48 -15.19 -5.44 -6.93
CA ALA A 48 -14.19 -5.57 -5.88
C ALA A 48 -13.45 -4.26 -5.62
N LEU A 49 -13.29 -3.92 -4.37
CA LEU A 49 -12.44 -2.83 -3.90
C LEU A 49 -10.96 -3.21 -3.98
N LEU A 50 -10.12 -2.22 -4.28
CA LEU A 50 -8.66 -2.32 -4.22
C LEU A 50 -8.10 -2.63 -2.83
N ASN A 51 -8.86 -2.38 -1.79
CA ASN A 51 -8.51 -2.70 -0.42
C ASN A 51 -9.39 -3.86 0.03
N GLN A 52 -8.81 -5.04 0.12
CA GLN A 52 -9.34 -6.07 0.99
C GLN A 52 -9.18 -5.55 2.43
N THR A 53 -10.20 -4.86 2.91
CA THR A 53 -10.31 -4.58 4.33
C THR A 53 -10.51 -5.91 5.05
N TYR A 54 -9.69 -6.19 6.06
CA TYR A 54 -9.97 -7.29 6.96
C TYR A 54 -11.37 -7.10 7.51
N GLN A 55 -12.25 -8.05 7.25
CA GLN A 55 -13.57 -8.06 7.84
C GLN A 55 -13.41 -8.31 9.34
N LEU A 56 -14.01 -7.45 10.13
CA LEU A 56 -14.15 -7.70 11.56
C LEU A 56 -14.99 -8.98 11.71
N PHE A 57 -14.45 -9.96 12.42
CA PHE A 57 -15.21 -11.15 12.76
C PHE A 57 -16.28 -10.79 13.78
N THR A 58 -17.53 -10.83 13.36
CA THR A 58 -18.69 -10.53 14.21
C THR A 58 -19.29 -11.77 14.86
N GLY A 59 -18.70 -12.96 14.66
CA GLY A 59 -19.24 -14.24 15.14
C GLY A 59 -20.39 -14.81 14.30
N ALA A 60 -20.92 -14.07 13.35
CA ALA A 60 -22.12 -14.42 12.57
C ALA A 60 -21.83 -14.85 11.12
N GLY A 61 -20.59 -15.25 10.80
CA GLY A 61 -20.18 -15.62 9.44
C GLY A 61 -19.71 -14.43 8.59
N ALA A 62 -19.20 -14.71 7.40
CA ALA A 62 -18.70 -13.70 6.48
C ALA A 62 -19.86 -12.84 5.97
N VAL A 63 -19.86 -11.56 6.27
CA VAL A 63 -20.76 -10.60 5.65
C VAL A 63 -20.22 -10.30 4.26
N PHE A 64 -20.79 -10.90 3.24
CA PHE A 64 -20.49 -10.55 1.86
C PHE A 64 -21.16 -9.21 1.56
N TYR A 65 -20.36 -8.15 1.61
CA TYR A 65 -20.76 -6.90 1.02
C TYR A 65 -20.70 -7.09 -0.49
N ASN A 66 -21.85 -7.23 -1.13
CA ASN A 66 -21.95 -7.21 -2.58
C ASN A 66 -22.24 -5.76 -3.01
N PRO A 67 -21.22 -4.91 -3.23
CA PRO A 67 -21.46 -3.60 -3.77
C PRO A 67 -21.97 -3.82 -5.19
N GLY A 68 -23.10 -3.31 -5.54
CA GLY A 68 -23.66 -3.39 -6.88
C GLY A 68 -22.66 -3.01 -7.99
N LEU A 69 -23.10 -2.81 -9.20
CA LEU A 69 -22.27 -2.40 -10.31
C LEU A 69 -21.52 -1.09 -9.95
N ASN A 70 -20.19 -1.10 -10.02
CA ASN A 70 -19.35 0.04 -9.69
C ASN A 70 -18.49 0.44 -10.87
N GLY A 71 -18.42 1.74 -11.15
CA GLY A 71 -17.44 2.33 -12.07
C GLY A 71 -16.17 2.70 -11.30
N PHE A 72 -15.04 2.22 -11.74
CA PHE A 72 -13.73 2.53 -11.19
C PHE A 72 -12.84 3.18 -12.23
N PHE A 73 -12.20 4.31 -11.85
CA PHE A 73 -11.26 5.03 -12.68
C PHE A 73 -10.00 5.33 -11.88
N LYS A 74 -8.86 5.05 -12.47
CA LYS A 74 -7.55 5.33 -11.88
C LYS A 74 -6.60 5.90 -12.92
N LEU A 75 -5.93 6.99 -12.55
CA LEU A 75 -4.91 7.64 -13.36
C LEU A 75 -3.61 7.70 -12.56
N GLY A 76 -2.51 7.39 -13.22
CA GLY A 76 -1.17 7.59 -12.70
C GLY A 76 -0.33 8.41 -13.66
N ILE A 77 0.33 9.41 -13.13
CA ILE A 77 1.34 10.20 -13.82
C ILE A 77 2.66 10.08 -13.08
N ARG A 78 3.75 10.09 -13.81
CA ARG A 78 5.09 10.03 -13.25
C ARG A 78 6.01 10.98 -13.98
N ASP A 79 7.02 11.43 -13.27
CA ASP A 79 8.13 12.15 -13.86
C ASP A 79 8.99 11.21 -14.72
N VAL A 80 9.66 11.76 -15.71
CA VAL A 80 10.53 11.00 -16.64
C VAL A 80 11.63 10.24 -15.90
N MET A 81 12.15 10.79 -14.81
CA MET A 81 13.16 10.12 -13.95
C MET A 81 12.53 9.20 -12.90
N GLU A 82 11.20 9.13 -12.84
CA GLU A 82 10.44 8.39 -11.83
C GLU A 82 10.69 8.84 -10.37
N ASP A 83 11.27 10.02 -10.18
CA ASP A 83 11.49 10.64 -8.88
C ASP A 83 10.18 11.01 -8.19
N TYR A 84 9.18 11.39 -8.99
CA TYR A 84 7.86 11.80 -8.51
C TYR A 84 6.76 11.01 -9.20
N ARG A 85 5.82 10.53 -8.39
CA ARG A 85 4.64 9.83 -8.88
C ARG A 85 3.39 10.42 -8.24
N ILE A 86 2.38 10.66 -9.06
CA ILE A 86 1.07 11.07 -8.60
C ILE A 86 0.07 10.07 -9.14
N SER A 87 -0.77 9.54 -8.29
CA SER A 87 -1.87 8.67 -8.70
C SER A 87 -3.14 9.06 -7.99
N GLY A 88 -4.22 9.02 -8.72
CA GLY A 88 -5.53 9.33 -8.19
C GLY A 88 -6.57 8.42 -8.83
N GLY A 89 -7.68 8.26 -8.15
CA GLY A 89 -8.78 7.49 -8.66
C GLY A 89 -10.06 7.76 -7.92
N PHE A 90 -11.15 7.39 -8.53
CA PHE A 90 -12.46 7.45 -7.93
C PHE A 90 -13.27 6.21 -8.31
N ARG A 91 -14.13 5.83 -7.41
CA ARG A 91 -15.12 4.79 -7.59
C ARG A 91 -16.49 5.34 -7.30
N LEU A 92 -17.40 5.06 -8.19
CA LEU A 92 -18.81 5.41 -8.05
C LEU A 92 -19.63 4.13 -8.04
N SER A 93 -20.48 3.98 -7.05
CA SER A 93 -21.49 2.94 -7.02
C SER A 93 -22.61 3.27 -8.03
N GLY A 94 -23.23 2.24 -8.62
CA GLY A 94 -24.28 2.42 -9.60
C GLY A 94 -25.52 3.13 -9.08
N ASP A 95 -25.76 3.10 -7.76
CA ASP A 95 -26.81 3.84 -7.06
C ASP A 95 -26.38 5.25 -6.64
N LEU A 96 -25.10 5.64 -6.86
CA LEU A 96 -24.46 6.89 -6.46
C LEU A 96 -24.45 7.16 -4.94
N ASN A 97 -24.91 6.24 -4.12
CA ASN A 97 -24.96 6.39 -2.67
C ASN A 97 -23.61 6.17 -2.02
N SER A 98 -22.78 5.33 -2.61
CA SER A 98 -21.44 5.02 -2.15
C SER A 98 -20.41 5.53 -3.14
N ASN A 99 -19.41 6.25 -2.66
CA ASN A 99 -18.33 6.75 -3.49
C ASN A 99 -17.01 6.75 -2.73
N GLU A 100 -15.93 6.58 -3.49
CA GLU A 100 -14.59 6.62 -2.96
C GLU A 100 -13.68 7.39 -3.89
N TYR A 101 -12.75 8.15 -3.34
CA TYR A 101 -11.66 8.74 -4.09
C TYR A 101 -10.39 8.79 -3.26
N PHE A 102 -9.29 8.69 -3.96
CA PHE A 102 -7.98 8.82 -3.37
C PHE A 102 -7.08 9.67 -4.26
N LEU A 103 -6.14 10.32 -3.62
CA LEU A 103 -5.02 10.99 -4.25
C LEU A 103 -3.75 10.58 -3.51
N ASN A 104 -2.76 10.12 -4.24
CA ASN A 104 -1.49 9.68 -3.72
C ASN A 104 -0.35 10.43 -4.41
N TYR A 105 0.54 10.98 -3.62
CA TYR A 105 1.77 11.63 -4.06
C TYR A 105 2.97 10.91 -3.47
N GLU A 106 3.93 10.54 -4.31
CA GLU A 106 5.17 9.88 -3.92
C GLU A 106 6.37 10.71 -4.36
N ASN A 107 7.34 10.87 -3.47
CA ASN A 107 8.63 11.46 -3.74
C ASN A 107 9.71 10.41 -3.43
N LEU A 108 10.32 9.88 -4.48
CA LEU A 108 11.32 8.81 -4.45
C LEU A 108 12.73 9.32 -4.80
N LYS A 109 12.89 10.63 -4.96
CA LYS A 109 14.14 11.27 -5.39
C LYS A 109 15.33 11.00 -4.47
N TYR A 110 15.07 10.83 -3.19
CA TYR A 110 16.11 10.64 -2.19
C TYR A 110 16.01 9.24 -1.58
N ARG A 111 17.04 8.84 -0.83
CA ARG A 111 17.05 7.56 -0.12
C ARG A 111 15.83 7.36 0.80
N LEU A 112 15.29 8.43 1.35
CA LEU A 112 14.05 8.40 2.10
C LEU A 112 12.87 8.57 1.15
N ASP A 113 12.16 7.49 0.86
CA ASP A 113 10.90 7.53 0.12
C ASP A 113 9.82 8.19 0.99
N LYS A 114 9.09 9.14 0.42
CA LYS A 114 8.02 9.88 1.09
C LYS A 114 6.74 9.75 0.28
N GLN A 115 5.65 9.46 0.98
CA GLN A 115 4.36 9.33 0.34
C GLN A 115 3.31 10.03 1.19
N VAL A 116 2.39 10.72 0.55
CA VAL A 116 1.19 11.30 1.17
C VAL A 116 -0.02 10.82 0.41
N THR A 117 -0.96 10.25 1.13
CA THR A 117 -2.21 9.74 0.57
C THR A 117 -3.38 10.44 1.23
N PHE A 118 -4.27 10.98 0.42
CA PHE A 118 -5.59 11.40 0.83
C PHE A 118 -6.60 10.37 0.35
N TYR A 119 -7.48 9.94 1.24
CA TYR A 119 -8.54 8.98 0.95
C TYR A 119 -9.86 9.45 1.52
N ARG A 120 -10.91 9.37 0.71
CA ARG A 120 -12.27 9.59 1.16
C ARG A 120 -13.18 8.47 0.71
N GLN A 121 -14.05 8.07 1.61
CA GLN A 121 -15.04 7.03 1.39
C GLN A 121 -16.39 7.48 1.94
N ALA A 122 -17.45 7.19 1.19
CA ALA A 122 -18.81 7.26 1.68
C ALA A 122 -19.47 5.91 1.44
N ILE A 123 -19.97 5.29 2.50
CA ILE A 123 -20.63 3.98 2.46
C ILE A 123 -21.97 4.11 3.16
N GLU A 124 -22.99 3.56 2.54
CA GLU A 124 -24.31 3.41 3.12
C GLU A 124 -24.47 2.01 3.69
N PHE A 125 -25.02 1.92 4.89
CA PHE A 125 -25.27 0.68 5.60
C PHE A 125 -26.74 0.62 6.00
N ASP A 126 -27.40 -0.43 5.63
CA ASP A 126 -28.76 -0.75 6.09
C ASP A 126 -28.64 -1.74 7.25
N PHE A 127 -28.58 -1.25 8.48
CA PHE A 127 -28.53 -2.11 9.68
C PHE A 127 -29.90 -2.65 10.08
N ASP A 128 -30.95 -1.94 9.71
CA ASP A 128 -32.33 -2.26 10.04
C ASP A 128 -33.20 -1.90 8.83
N PRO A 129 -34.25 -2.67 8.49
CA PRO A 129 -35.16 -2.31 7.42
C PRO A 129 -35.83 -0.94 7.59
N PHE A 130 -35.72 -0.33 8.79
CA PHE A 130 -36.33 0.97 9.10
C PHE A 130 -35.33 2.14 9.14
N TYR A 131 -34.03 1.87 9.32
CA TYR A 131 -33.01 2.94 9.46
C TYR A 131 -31.78 2.66 8.65
N GLY A 132 -31.55 3.48 7.64
CA GLY A 132 -30.28 3.53 6.92
C GLY A 132 -29.28 4.42 7.66
N SER A 133 -28.01 4.10 7.57
CA SER A 133 -26.92 4.95 8.07
C SER A 133 -25.84 5.11 7.02
N LYS A 134 -25.24 6.28 7.00
CA LYS A 134 -24.17 6.64 6.06
C LYS A 134 -22.91 7.04 6.81
N LEU A 135 -21.82 6.38 6.46
CA LEU A 135 -20.48 6.68 6.95
C LEU A 135 -19.73 7.51 5.93
N HIS A 136 -19.26 8.68 6.33
CA HIS A 136 -18.30 9.47 5.57
C HIS A 136 -16.95 9.42 6.27
N SER A 137 -15.96 8.80 5.66
CA SER A 137 -14.60 8.69 6.18
C SER A 137 -13.65 9.52 5.33
N HIS A 138 -12.82 10.33 5.98
CA HIS A 138 -11.76 11.11 5.37
C HIS A 138 -10.45 10.78 6.08
N GLU A 139 -9.45 10.35 5.33
CA GLU A 139 -8.15 9.98 5.87
C GLU A 139 -7.03 10.71 5.12
N VAL A 140 -6.08 11.23 5.89
CA VAL A 140 -4.79 11.70 5.39
C VAL A 140 -3.71 10.84 6.02
N ARG A 141 -2.87 10.25 5.18
CA ARG A 141 -1.79 9.36 5.62
C ARG A 141 -0.46 9.80 5.05
N GLY A 142 0.51 10.03 5.92
CA GLY A 142 1.92 10.17 5.57
C GLY A 142 2.64 8.83 5.73
N HIS A 143 3.45 8.45 4.77
CA HIS A 143 4.26 7.23 4.80
C HIS A 143 5.72 7.55 4.45
N LEU A 144 6.64 6.99 5.23
CA LEU A 144 8.07 7.11 5.06
C LEU A 144 8.69 5.72 4.97
N LYS A 145 9.60 5.53 4.01
CA LYS A 145 10.33 4.28 3.87
C LYS A 145 11.82 4.57 3.79
N TRP A 146 12.58 4.02 4.72
CA TRP A 146 14.03 4.09 4.74
C TRP A 146 14.63 2.72 4.38
N PRO A 147 15.25 2.57 3.21
CA PRO A 147 15.97 1.35 2.85
C PRO A 147 17.33 1.30 3.54
N PHE A 148 17.60 0.22 4.28
CA PHE A 148 18.94 -0.06 4.79
C PHE A 148 19.81 -0.72 3.73
N SER A 149 19.19 -1.61 2.95
CA SER A 149 19.79 -2.34 1.84
C SER A 149 18.71 -2.67 0.79
N ASP A 150 19.09 -3.34 -0.29
CA ASP A 150 18.17 -3.79 -1.34
C ASP A 150 17.08 -4.76 -0.80
N VAL A 151 17.38 -5.45 0.29
CA VAL A 151 16.50 -6.46 0.88
C VAL A 151 15.87 -6.05 2.21
N SER A 152 16.26 -4.91 2.81
CA SER A 152 15.78 -4.50 4.12
C SER A 152 15.36 -3.04 4.18
N SER A 153 14.24 -2.76 4.84
CA SER A 153 13.71 -1.40 5.00
C SER A 153 12.94 -1.25 6.31
N LEU A 154 13.01 -0.05 6.86
CA LEU A 154 12.13 0.43 7.92
C LEU A 154 11.06 1.33 7.28
N ARG A 155 9.81 1.09 7.62
CA ARG A 155 8.67 1.86 7.12
C ARG A 155 7.90 2.41 8.29
N GLY A 156 7.52 3.68 8.19
CA GLY A 156 6.68 4.34 9.17
C GLY A 156 5.50 5.01 8.49
N SER A 157 4.35 5.02 9.13
CA SER A 157 3.21 5.80 8.67
C SER A 157 2.46 6.43 9.84
N LEU A 158 1.96 7.63 9.59
CA LEU A 158 1.06 8.35 10.47
C LEU A 158 -0.19 8.69 9.67
N ALA A 159 -1.36 8.44 10.25
CA ALA A 159 -2.61 8.80 9.61
C ALA A 159 -3.56 9.46 10.59
N TYR A 160 -4.34 10.38 10.06
CA TYR A 160 -5.47 10.97 10.74
C TYR A 160 -6.73 10.69 9.93
N ARG A 161 -7.74 10.15 10.61
CA ARG A 161 -9.02 9.79 10.00
C ARG A 161 -10.17 10.45 10.77
N ASN A 162 -11.07 11.02 10.02
CA ASN A 162 -12.34 11.57 10.52
C ASN A 162 -13.48 10.75 9.94
N ASP A 163 -14.22 10.09 10.79
CA ASP A 163 -15.40 9.31 10.47
C ASP A 163 -16.64 10.10 10.94
N ARG A 164 -17.56 10.36 10.04
CA ARG A 164 -18.84 10.99 10.31
C ARG A 164 -19.95 9.99 10.05
N PHE A 165 -20.66 9.63 11.09
CA PHE A 165 -21.87 8.83 11.02
C PHE A 165 -23.09 9.72 10.89
N VAL A 166 -23.91 9.43 9.89
CA VAL A 166 -25.17 10.12 9.62
C VAL A 166 -26.27 9.09 9.61
N LEU A 167 -27.26 9.27 10.48
CA LEU A 167 -28.49 8.48 10.43
C LEU A 167 -29.37 9.02 9.30
N LEU A 168 -29.71 8.17 8.35
CA LEU A 168 -30.62 8.53 7.25
C LEU A 168 -32.06 8.61 7.81
N SER A 169 -32.67 9.73 7.59
CA SER A 169 -33.99 10.04 8.14
C SER A 169 -35.07 9.28 7.38
N THR A 170 -35.82 8.46 8.10
CA THR A 170 -37.03 7.79 7.60
C THR A 170 -38.30 8.34 8.25
N ASP A 171 -38.15 9.04 9.39
CA ASP A 171 -39.23 9.62 10.16
C ASP A 171 -38.81 10.94 10.84
N TYR A 172 -39.78 11.65 11.44
CA TYR A 172 -39.54 12.94 12.12
C TYR A 172 -38.58 12.84 13.34
N PRO A 173 -38.60 11.81 14.19
CA PRO A 173 -37.62 11.61 15.25
C PRO A 173 -36.18 11.47 14.74
N SER A 174 -35.94 10.72 13.67
CA SER A 174 -34.60 10.46 13.12
C SER A 174 -33.93 11.74 12.59
N LEU A 175 -34.69 12.73 12.17
CA LEU A 175 -34.17 14.08 11.78
C LEU A 175 -33.49 14.82 12.94
N ARG A 176 -33.80 14.49 14.17
CA ARG A 176 -33.27 15.17 15.36
C ARG A 176 -32.00 14.55 15.92
N PHE A 177 -31.61 13.37 15.46
CA PHE A 177 -30.38 12.73 15.90
C PHE A 177 -29.16 13.49 15.36
N PRO A 178 -28.25 13.95 16.23
CA PRO A 178 -27.04 14.64 15.79
C PRO A 178 -26.11 13.65 15.11
N ASN A 179 -25.34 14.15 14.13
CA ASN A 179 -24.29 13.37 13.51
C ASN A 179 -23.19 13.04 14.54
N GLU A 180 -22.69 11.82 14.53
CA GLU A 180 -21.56 11.42 15.35
C GLU A 180 -20.26 11.60 14.57
N TYR A 181 -19.25 12.18 15.23
CA TYR A 181 -17.92 12.38 14.66
C TYR A 181 -16.89 11.61 15.47
N LEU A 182 -16.14 10.76 14.82
CA LEU A 182 -15.04 10.01 15.41
C LEU A 182 -13.72 10.41 14.74
N HIS A 183 -12.77 10.82 15.57
CA HIS A 183 -11.45 11.25 15.11
C HIS A 183 -10.40 10.23 15.54
N TRP A 184 -9.68 9.68 14.60
CA TRP A 184 -8.67 8.66 14.82
C TRP A 184 -7.30 9.16 14.43
N ALA A 185 -6.34 8.98 15.31
CA ALA A 185 -4.92 9.09 15.00
C ALA A 185 -4.31 7.69 15.00
N THR A 186 -3.59 7.34 13.95
CA THR A 186 -2.96 6.04 13.81
C THR A 186 -1.48 6.20 13.50
N SER A 187 -0.66 5.39 14.13
CA SER A 187 0.75 5.26 13.81
C SER A 187 1.10 3.81 13.56
N ARG A 188 1.95 3.57 12.58
CA ARG A 188 2.43 2.24 12.24
C ARG A 188 3.92 2.29 11.94
N MET A 189 4.65 1.34 12.50
CA MET A 189 6.05 1.08 12.14
C MET A 189 6.18 -0.37 11.72
N GLU A 190 6.94 -0.62 10.67
CA GLU A 190 7.22 -1.97 10.21
C GLU A 190 8.67 -2.09 9.73
N PHE A 191 9.29 -3.19 10.13
CA PHE A 191 10.55 -3.64 9.58
C PHE A 191 10.28 -4.75 8.57
N VAL A 192 10.81 -4.60 7.37
CA VAL A 192 10.64 -5.56 6.28
C VAL A 192 12.01 -6.02 5.82
N PHE A 193 12.18 -7.34 5.75
CA PHE A 193 13.32 -8.01 5.14
C PHE A 193 12.81 -9.01 4.09
N ASP A 194 13.31 -8.92 2.87
CA ASP A 194 12.92 -9.80 1.76
C ASP A 194 14.13 -10.07 0.86
N ASN A 195 14.75 -11.23 1.02
CA ASN A 195 15.83 -11.69 0.15
C ASN A 195 15.39 -12.80 -0.80
N THR A 196 14.08 -12.91 -1.06
CA THR A 196 13.57 -13.97 -1.91
C THR A 196 13.92 -13.74 -3.38
N ILE A 197 14.32 -14.82 -4.03
CA ILE A 197 14.58 -14.85 -5.47
C ILE A 197 13.48 -15.70 -6.13
N PRO A 198 12.79 -15.18 -7.16
CA PRO A 198 11.80 -15.96 -7.89
C PRO A 198 12.50 -17.03 -8.72
N LEU A 199 12.06 -18.27 -8.63
CA LEU A 199 12.53 -19.40 -9.41
C LEU A 199 11.57 -19.78 -10.54
N GLY A 200 10.35 -19.28 -10.51
CA GLY A 200 9.27 -19.53 -11.45
C GLY A 200 7.96 -18.94 -10.95
N ALA A 201 6.86 -19.26 -11.61
CA ALA A 201 5.53 -18.80 -11.18
C ALA A 201 5.21 -19.34 -9.78
N ASN A 202 5.06 -18.46 -8.80
CA ASN A 202 4.80 -18.77 -7.38
C ASN A 202 5.88 -19.61 -6.67
N LEU A 203 7.05 -19.80 -7.28
CA LEU A 203 8.19 -20.50 -6.70
C LEU A 203 9.26 -19.49 -6.28
N TYR A 204 9.62 -19.51 -5.01
CA TYR A 204 10.62 -18.61 -4.43
C TYR A 204 11.70 -19.40 -3.70
N ASN A 205 12.87 -18.80 -3.51
CA ASN A 205 13.90 -19.28 -2.60
C ASN A 205 14.39 -18.08 -1.77
N GLY A 206 14.48 -18.25 -0.44
CA GLY A 206 14.89 -17.20 0.47
C GLY A 206 13.91 -16.98 1.61
N THR A 207 14.02 -15.83 2.28
CA THR A 207 13.25 -15.50 3.48
C THR A 207 12.57 -14.15 3.34
N ARG A 208 11.33 -14.08 3.77
CA ARG A 208 10.60 -12.84 4.00
C ARG A 208 10.29 -12.72 5.48
N LEU A 209 10.60 -11.58 6.05
CA LEU A 209 10.27 -11.23 7.44
C LEU A 209 9.59 -9.87 7.43
N LYS A 210 8.47 -9.78 8.13
CA LYS A 210 7.79 -8.54 8.43
C LYS A 210 7.48 -8.51 9.93
N LEU A 211 8.00 -7.51 10.62
CA LEU A 211 7.66 -7.16 11.99
C LEU A 211 6.91 -5.84 11.93
N PHE A 212 5.78 -5.73 12.61
CA PHE A 212 5.04 -4.48 12.63
C PHE A 212 4.41 -4.20 13.98
N GLY A 213 4.32 -2.91 14.28
CA GLY A 213 3.56 -2.37 15.39
C GLY A 213 2.63 -1.28 14.89
N GLU A 214 1.39 -1.30 15.36
CA GLU A 214 0.37 -0.31 15.05
C GLU A 214 -0.20 0.24 16.34
N TYR A 215 -0.50 1.52 16.37
CA TYR A 215 -1.18 2.17 17.46
C TYR A 215 -2.31 3.03 16.93
N TYR A 216 -3.50 2.81 17.46
CA TYR A 216 -4.73 3.53 17.14
C TYR A 216 -5.20 4.27 18.37
N ARG A 217 -5.53 5.53 18.22
CA ARG A 217 -6.11 6.34 19.28
C ARG A 217 -7.28 7.14 18.76
N GLN A 218 -8.40 7.08 19.46
CA GLN A 218 -9.52 7.97 19.23
C GLN A 218 -9.26 9.30 19.95
N VAL A 219 -9.17 10.40 19.21
CA VAL A 219 -8.70 11.68 19.72
C VAL A 219 -9.74 12.37 20.60
N ASN A 220 -11.01 12.15 20.32
CA ASN A 220 -12.14 12.77 21.01
C ASN A 220 -12.70 11.97 22.20
N LYS A 221 -12.04 10.87 22.59
CA LYS A 221 -12.32 10.11 23.82
C LYS A 221 -11.10 10.12 24.73
N GLU A 222 -11.33 10.30 26.03
CA GLU A 222 -10.24 10.36 27.00
C GLU A 222 -9.45 9.08 27.10
N VAL A 223 -10.08 7.92 26.89
CA VAL A 223 -9.45 6.62 27.06
C VAL A 223 -9.91 5.69 25.94
N SER A 224 -9.22 5.73 24.81
CA SER A 224 -9.33 4.64 23.84
C SER A 224 -8.00 4.54 23.09
N GLY A 225 -7.27 3.50 23.36
CA GLY A 225 -6.04 3.17 22.66
C GLY A 225 -5.99 1.68 22.37
N LEU A 226 -5.60 1.33 21.18
CA LEU A 226 -5.36 -0.03 20.73
C LEU A 226 -3.96 -0.09 20.16
N ALA A 227 -3.12 -0.96 20.71
CA ALA A 227 -1.82 -1.29 20.15
C ALA A 227 -1.85 -2.71 19.60
N ILE A 228 -1.28 -2.90 18.43
CA ILE A 228 -1.17 -4.19 17.75
C ILE A 228 0.29 -4.44 17.46
N LEU A 229 0.79 -5.62 17.81
CA LEU A 229 2.11 -6.11 17.43
C LEU A 229 1.93 -7.38 16.61
N GLY A 230 2.70 -7.51 15.55
CA GLY A 230 2.62 -8.71 14.74
C GLY A 230 3.88 -9.02 13.96
N THR A 231 3.98 -10.27 13.53
CA THR A 231 5.05 -10.79 12.70
C THR A 231 4.50 -11.71 11.62
N ASP A 232 5.09 -11.67 10.44
CA ASP A 232 4.88 -12.64 9.35
C ASP A 232 6.25 -13.05 8.83
N ILE A 233 6.60 -14.30 9.02
CA ILE A 233 7.87 -14.89 8.59
C ILE A 233 7.56 -15.95 7.56
N ARG A 234 8.20 -15.86 6.40
CA ARG A 234 8.07 -16.85 5.33
C ARG A 234 9.45 -17.31 4.92
N TYR A 235 9.62 -18.60 4.88
CA TYR A 235 10.87 -19.24 4.49
C TYR A 235 10.64 -20.19 3.34
N TYR A 236 11.40 -20.03 2.28
CA TYR A 236 11.33 -20.81 1.08
C TYR A 236 12.70 -21.45 0.81
N LYS A 237 12.73 -22.76 0.72
CA LYS A 237 13.94 -23.52 0.41
C LYS A 237 13.70 -24.47 -0.75
N ARG A 238 14.46 -24.29 -1.80
CA ARG A 238 14.48 -25.26 -2.91
C ARG A 238 15.10 -26.57 -2.41
N VAL A 239 14.32 -27.63 -2.39
CA VAL A 239 14.73 -28.96 -1.94
C VAL A 239 15.18 -29.83 -3.12
N HIS A 240 14.46 -29.72 -4.23
CA HIS A 240 14.77 -30.43 -5.47
C HIS A 240 14.38 -29.56 -6.66
N ARG A 241 14.76 -29.90 -7.84
CA ARG A 241 14.59 -29.14 -9.11
C ARG A 241 13.42 -28.16 -9.13
N GLU A 242 12.18 -28.64 -9.00
CA GLU A 242 10.95 -27.85 -9.04
C GLU A 242 10.19 -27.89 -7.71
N ILE A 243 10.77 -28.55 -6.68
CA ILE A 243 10.16 -28.67 -5.37
C ILE A 243 10.74 -27.62 -4.43
N VAL A 244 9.88 -26.76 -3.92
CA VAL A 244 10.21 -25.74 -2.91
C VAL A 244 9.44 -26.06 -1.63
N TRP A 245 10.17 -26.19 -0.55
CA TRP A 245 9.58 -26.25 0.78
C TRP A 245 9.29 -24.85 1.27
N ALA A 246 8.02 -24.53 1.52
CA ALA A 246 7.55 -23.26 1.97
C ALA A 246 6.98 -23.36 3.39
N ASN A 247 7.48 -22.51 4.29
CA ASN A 247 6.95 -22.35 5.63
C ASN A 247 6.44 -20.93 5.82
N ARG A 248 5.34 -20.78 6.55
CA ARG A 248 4.85 -19.48 7.02
C ARG A 248 4.56 -19.57 8.50
N PHE A 249 5.09 -18.60 9.23
CA PHE A 249 4.75 -18.34 10.61
C PHE A 249 4.21 -16.94 10.71
N ALA A 250 2.98 -16.78 11.20
CA ALA A 250 2.38 -15.49 11.45
C ALA A 250 1.81 -15.48 12.87
N ALA A 251 2.09 -14.41 13.59
CA ALA A 251 1.60 -14.21 14.95
C ALA A 251 1.25 -12.74 15.16
N GLY A 252 0.24 -12.48 15.97
CA GLY A 252 -0.16 -11.12 16.32
C GLY A 252 -0.81 -11.09 17.69
N THR A 253 -0.71 -9.93 18.33
CA THR A 253 -1.37 -9.67 19.60
C THR A 253 -1.83 -8.23 19.66
N SER A 254 -2.91 -7.98 20.39
CA SER A 254 -3.45 -6.65 20.59
C SER A 254 -3.51 -6.31 22.07
N PHE A 255 -3.22 -5.05 22.38
CA PHE A 255 -3.22 -4.49 23.73
C PHE A 255 -4.09 -3.24 23.75
N GLY A 256 -4.78 -2.99 24.82
CA GLY A 256 -5.60 -1.80 24.99
C GLY A 256 -6.97 -2.13 25.52
N GLN A 257 -7.84 -1.13 25.55
CA GLN A 257 -9.21 -1.29 26.06
C GLN A 257 -10.12 -2.02 25.05
N GLU A 258 -9.93 -1.75 23.76
CA GLU A 258 -10.63 -2.44 22.68
C GLU A 258 -9.68 -3.44 22.05
N LYS A 259 -9.84 -4.71 22.39
CA LYS A 259 -8.97 -5.77 21.88
C LYS A 259 -9.54 -6.31 20.56
N LEU A 260 -8.67 -6.42 19.57
CA LEU A 260 -8.98 -7.17 18.36
C LEU A 260 -8.56 -8.63 18.55
N ILE A 261 -9.42 -9.54 18.14
CA ILE A 261 -9.13 -10.97 18.12
C ILE A 261 -8.75 -11.32 16.68
N PHE A 262 -7.56 -11.89 16.51
CA PHE A 262 -7.09 -12.38 15.21
C PHE A 262 -7.33 -13.88 15.12
N TYR A 263 -7.88 -14.36 14.01
CA TYR A 263 -8.09 -15.77 13.70
C TYR A 263 -7.26 -16.21 12.50
#